data_dd5bd6dbf544f1b768576c06084efb0f
#
_entry.id   dd5bd6dbf544f1b768576c06084efb0f
#
_cell.length_a   1.000
_cell.length_b   1.000
_cell.length_c   1.000
_cell.angle_alpha   90.00
_cell.angle_beta   90.00
_cell.angle_gamma   90.00
#
_symmetry.space_group_name_H-M   'P 1'
#
loop_
_entity.id
_entity.type
_entity.pdbx_description
1 polymer ?
#
loop_
_entity_poly.entity_id
_entity_poly.type
_entity_poly.pdbx_seq_one_letter_code
_entity_poly.pdbx_strand_id
1 'polypeptide(L)'
;MATNSSALARFPAKTVGQAGFAALVFAAALAVAPAAAEPAAALIESLTSNFQRVELMDYANAGHVIRLSPGQTMVLSYGASCVRETITGGTVTIGTEQSEVRSGEVRRTHAQCGKAEWRSEALAIAGRTYRGGVR
;
A
#
# COMPACT_ATOMS: atom_id res chain seq x y z
N MET A 1 30.67 -60.74 -9.94
CA MET A 1 31.44 -61.30 -8.83
C MET A 1 31.31 -60.43 -7.61
N ALA A 2 30.98 -61.05 -6.47
CA ALA A 2 31.03 -60.61 -5.08
C ALA A 2 29.96 -59.54 -4.70
N THR A 3 28.81 -59.91 -4.14
CA THR A 3 28.47 -60.36 -2.77
C THR A 3 29.07 -59.54 -1.64
N ASN A 4 28.23 -58.90 -0.86
CA ASN A 4 28.19 -59.05 0.59
C ASN A 4 27.07 -58.19 1.18
N SER A 5 26.12 -58.78 1.79
CA SER A 5 25.97 -59.33 3.15
C SER A 5 25.55 -58.21 4.15
N SER A 6 24.32 -58.32 4.45
CA SER A 6 23.60 -58.26 5.73
C SER A 6 24.36 -57.84 6.98
N ALA A 7 23.79 -56.90 7.69
CA ALA A 7 23.88 -56.82 9.13
C ALA A 7 22.55 -56.33 9.73
N LEU A 8 21.78 -57.28 10.20
CA LEU A 8 20.64 -57.12 11.08
C LEU A 8 21.14 -56.72 12.47
N ALA A 9 20.89 -55.51 12.88
CA ALA A 9 21.03 -55.12 14.28
C ALA A 9 19.68 -55.18 14.97
N ARG A 10 19.52 -56.16 15.82
CA ARG A 10 18.40 -56.35 16.76
C ARG A 10 18.50 -55.28 17.83
N PHE A 11 17.45 -54.49 18.03
CA PHE A 11 17.26 -53.69 19.22
C PHE A 11 16.33 -54.38 20.20
N PRO A 12 16.70 -54.44 21.48
CA PRO A 12 15.88 -55.06 22.51
C PRO A 12 14.75 -54.10 22.94
N ALA A 13 13.59 -54.68 23.09
CA ALA A 13 12.44 -54.05 23.71
C ALA A 13 12.71 -53.79 25.20
N LYS A 14 12.52 -52.58 25.67
CA LYS A 14 12.36 -52.27 27.10
C LYS A 14 11.17 -51.35 27.29
N THR A 15 10.11 -51.95 27.78
CA THR A 15 9.12 -51.57 28.78
C THR A 15 8.91 -50.09 29.13
N VAL A 16 7.69 -49.67 28.80
CA VAL A 16 6.66 -49.06 29.67
C VAL A 16 7.15 -48.01 30.68
N GLY A 17 6.79 -46.80 30.41
CA GLY A 17 6.66 -45.69 31.38
C GLY A 17 5.52 -44.79 30.90
N GLN A 18 4.32 -45.04 31.47
CA GLN A 18 3.20 -44.08 31.38
C GLN A 18 3.57 -42.85 32.22
N ALA A 19 3.81 -41.76 31.57
CA ALA A 19 3.86 -40.45 32.20
C ALA A 19 3.15 -39.42 31.33
N GLY A 20 2.13 -38.84 31.94
CA GLY A 20 1.14 -37.90 31.46
C GLY A 20 1.57 -36.95 30.33
N PHE A 21 0.90 -37.01 29.22
CA PHE A 21 0.88 -35.98 28.22
C PHE A 21 -0.05 -34.84 28.70
N ALA A 22 0.53 -33.87 29.37
CA ALA A 22 -0.12 -32.57 29.51
C ALA A 22 -0.03 -31.87 28.14
N ALA A 23 -1.10 -31.97 27.36
CA ALA A 23 -1.25 -31.27 26.09
C ALA A 23 -1.35 -29.75 26.40
N LEU A 24 -0.23 -29.04 26.32
CA LEU A 24 -0.18 -27.59 26.27
C LEU A 24 -0.69 -27.18 24.87
N VAL A 25 -1.98 -26.87 24.81
CA VAL A 25 -2.60 -26.20 23.66
C VAL A 25 -2.09 -24.75 23.66
N PHE A 26 -1.04 -24.48 22.89
CA PHE A 26 -0.64 -23.13 22.54
C PHE A 26 -1.66 -22.59 21.56
N ALA A 27 -2.64 -21.83 22.04
CA ALA A 27 -3.49 -21.00 21.21
C ALA A 27 -2.63 -19.86 20.67
N ALA A 28 -2.09 -20.01 19.46
CA ALA A 28 -1.46 -18.93 18.73
C ALA A 28 -2.56 -17.93 18.35
N ALA A 29 -2.73 -16.87 19.12
CA ALA A 29 -3.54 -15.72 18.77
C ALA A 29 -2.86 -15.03 17.59
N LEU A 30 -3.36 -15.25 16.36
CA LEU A 30 -3.01 -14.47 15.19
C LEU A 30 -3.52 -13.05 15.43
N ALA A 31 -2.66 -12.17 15.91
CA ALA A 31 -2.92 -10.75 15.97
C ALA A 31 -2.97 -10.24 14.52
N VAL A 32 -4.17 -10.08 13.97
CA VAL A 32 -4.39 -9.35 12.72
C VAL A 32 -4.11 -7.88 13.03
N ALA A 33 -2.92 -7.41 12.69
CA ALA A 33 -2.62 -5.98 12.74
C ALA A 33 -3.55 -5.27 11.75
N PRO A 34 -4.26 -4.19 12.15
CA PRO A 34 -5.02 -3.40 11.20
C PRO A 34 -4.04 -2.84 10.16
N ALA A 35 -4.33 -3.10 8.89
CA ALA A 35 -3.60 -2.47 7.79
C ALA A 35 -3.83 -0.96 7.93
N ALA A 36 -2.78 -0.22 8.30
CA ALA A 36 -2.82 1.22 8.30
C ALA A 36 -3.09 1.67 6.85
N ALA A 37 -4.20 2.39 6.63
CA ALA A 37 -4.47 2.99 5.33
C ALA A 37 -3.30 3.92 5.00
N GLU A 38 -2.66 3.70 3.85
CA GLU A 38 -1.57 4.57 3.39
C GLU A 38 -2.13 5.98 3.21
N PRO A 39 -1.46 6.99 3.77
CA PRO A 39 -1.93 8.36 3.65
C PRO A 39 -1.90 8.80 2.19
N ALA A 40 -2.94 9.53 1.78
CA ALA A 40 -2.99 10.16 0.47
C ALA A 40 -1.77 11.08 0.28
N ALA A 41 -1.03 10.86 -0.80
CA ALA A 41 0.21 11.59 -1.08
C ALA A 41 -0.01 12.78 -2.02
N ALA A 42 -0.89 12.61 -3.01
CA ALA A 42 -1.15 13.62 -4.04
C ALA A 42 -2.64 13.77 -4.32
N LEU A 43 -3.07 14.97 -4.67
CA LEU A 43 -4.38 15.28 -5.22
C LEU A 43 -4.30 15.35 -6.74
N ILE A 44 -5.23 14.71 -7.43
CA ILE A 44 -5.37 14.78 -8.89
C ILE A 44 -6.24 15.98 -9.23
N GLU A 45 -5.63 17.07 -9.66
CA GLU A 45 -6.36 18.30 -9.96
C GLU A 45 -6.97 18.32 -11.36
N SER A 46 -6.34 17.68 -12.32
CA SER A 46 -6.77 17.68 -13.71
C SER A 46 -6.33 16.44 -14.47
N LEU A 47 -7.18 15.99 -15.38
CA LEU A 47 -6.95 14.88 -16.30
C LEU A 47 -7.51 15.26 -17.68
N THR A 48 -6.75 15.01 -18.73
CA THR A 48 -7.20 15.30 -20.12
C THR A 48 -8.29 14.32 -20.59
N SER A 49 -8.39 13.15 -19.99
CA SER A 49 -9.40 12.14 -20.30
C SER A 49 -9.67 11.27 -19.09
N ASN A 50 -10.90 10.73 -18.99
CA ASN A 50 -11.25 9.80 -17.92
C ASN A 50 -10.42 8.53 -18.04
N PHE A 51 -9.59 8.28 -17.06
CA PHE A 51 -8.87 7.02 -16.91
C PHE A 51 -9.72 6.03 -16.14
N GLN A 52 -9.58 4.76 -16.51
CA GLN A 52 -10.16 3.70 -15.70
C GLN A 52 -9.57 3.78 -14.28
N ARG A 53 -10.42 4.07 -13.28
CA ARG A 53 -10.12 4.12 -11.84
C ARG A 53 -9.33 5.35 -11.34
N VAL A 54 -9.23 6.40 -12.12
CA VAL A 54 -8.66 7.67 -11.67
C VAL A 54 -9.65 8.77 -11.99
N GLU A 55 -10.13 9.46 -10.99
CA GLU A 55 -11.11 10.53 -11.11
C GLU A 55 -10.48 11.89 -10.82
N LEU A 56 -11.08 12.93 -11.39
CA LEU A 56 -10.74 14.31 -11.08
C LEU A 56 -11.08 14.59 -9.61
N MET A 57 -10.19 15.30 -8.91
CA MET A 57 -10.29 15.61 -7.49
C MET A 57 -10.19 14.39 -6.56
N ASP A 58 -9.67 13.27 -7.07
CA ASP A 58 -9.36 12.10 -6.26
C ASP A 58 -7.95 12.17 -5.67
N TYR A 59 -7.74 11.44 -4.59
CA TYR A 59 -6.46 11.35 -3.91
C TYR A 59 -5.72 10.09 -4.33
N ALA A 60 -4.46 10.26 -4.72
CA ALA A 60 -3.57 9.15 -5.04
C ALA A 60 -2.63 8.86 -3.88
N ASN A 61 -2.50 7.57 -3.54
CA ASN A 61 -1.58 7.09 -2.52
C ASN A 61 -0.17 6.92 -3.08
N ALA A 62 0.83 7.03 -2.21
CA ALA A 62 2.21 6.74 -2.58
C ALA A 62 2.33 5.28 -3.09
N GLY A 63 3.18 5.07 -4.09
CA GLY A 63 3.36 3.76 -4.74
C GLY A 63 2.32 3.44 -5.83
N HIS A 64 1.25 4.22 -5.96
CA HIS A 64 0.28 4.02 -7.04
C HIS A 64 0.91 4.34 -8.40
N VAL A 65 0.67 3.47 -9.38
CA VAL A 65 1.23 3.60 -10.74
C VAL A 65 0.12 3.92 -11.72
N ILE A 66 0.26 5.05 -12.42
CA ILE A 66 -0.68 5.54 -13.43
C ILE A 66 0.04 5.54 -14.78
N ARG A 67 -0.60 5.01 -15.82
CA ARG A 67 -0.06 5.03 -17.18
C ARG A 67 -0.83 6.02 -18.02
N LEU A 68 -0.10 7.01 -18.55
CA LEU A 68 -0.62 8.02 -19.47
C LEU A 68 -0.25 7.64 -20.89
N SER A 69 -1.23 7.67 -21.78
CA SER A 69 -0.96 7.55 -23.24
C SER A 69 -0.23 8.80 -23.76
N PRO A 70 0.48 8.71 -24.88
CA PRO A 70 1.08 9.90 -25.50
C PRO A 70 0.04 11.00 -25.71
N GLY A 71 0.38 12.23 -25.27
CA GLY A 71 -0.52 13.39 -25.37
C GLY A 71 -1.56 13.52 -24.25
N GLN A 72 -1.70 12.51 -23.39
CA GLN A 72 -2.53 12.66 -22.18
C GLN A 72 -1.77 13.43 -21.10
N THR A 73 -2.47 14.35 -20.46
CA THR A 73 -1.88 15.21 -19.42
C THR A 73 -2.63 15.03 -18.12
N MET A 74 -1.87 14.98 -17.04
CA MET A 74 -2.37 14.92 -15.66
C MET A 74 -1.69 16.01 -14.83
N VAL A 75 -2.45 16.63 -13.93
CA VAL A 75 -1.93 17.58 -12.96
C VAL A 75 -2.10 17.01 -11.56
N LEU A 76 -0.99 16.94 -10.83
CA LEU A 76 -0.92 16.48 -9.44
C LEU A 76 -0.48 17.60 -8.52
N SER A 77 -1.05 17.66 -7.31
CA SER A 77 -0.59 18.53 -6.23
C SER A 77 -0.20 17.72 -5.01
N TYR A 78 1.02 17.95 -4.55
CA TYR A 78 1.59 17.32 -3.35
C TYR A 78 1.50 18.26 -2.17
N GLY A 79 0.67 17.94 -1.18
CA GLY A 79 0.49 18.77 0.01
C GLY A 79 1.70 18.80 0.94
N ALA A 80 2.48 17.72 0.99
CA ALA A 80 3.66 17.64 1.85
C ALA A 80 4.82 18.51 1.39
N SER A 81 5.06 18.59 0.07
CA SER A 81 6.18 19.31 -0.54
C SER A 81 5.78 20.65 -1.16
N CYS A 82 4.48 20.92 -1.28
CA CYS A 82 3.95 22.07 -2.02
C CYS A 82 4.37 22.07 -3.49
N VAL A 83 4.56 20.90 -4.07
CA VAL A 83 4.90 20.73 -5.47
C VAL A 83 3.64 20.42 -6.26
N ARG A 84 3.50 21.15 -7.37
CA ARG A 84 2.48 20.89 -8.39
C ARG A 84 3.18 20.36 -9.63
N GLU A 85 2.75 19.23 -10.13
CA GLU A 85 3.32 18.57 -11.30
C GLU A 85 2.31 18.56 -12.45
N THR A 86 2.76 18.95 -13.63
CA THR A 86 2.05 18.73 -14.89
C THR A 86 2.81 17.65 -15.66
N ILE A 87 2.17 16.52 -15.89
CA ILE A 87 2.80 15.33 -16.47
C ILE A 87 2.11 15.01 -17.79
N THR A 88 2.89 14.80 -18.84
CA THR A 88 2.39 14.44 -20.17
C THR A 88 2.98 13.10 -20.61
N GLY A 89 2.09 12.12 -20.80
CA GLY A 89 2.45 10.76 -21.21
C GLY A 89 3.30 9.99 -20.19
N GLY A 90 3.57 8.73 -20.52
CA GLY A 90 4.47 7.88 -19.77
C GLY A 90 3.86 7.15 -18.57
N THR A 91 4.72 6.59 -17.76
CA THR A 91 4.34 5.87 -16.53
C THR A 91 4.72 6.71 -15.32
N VAL A 92 3.74 7.02 -14.51
CA VAL A 92 3.84 7.87 -13.32
C VAL A 92 3.71 7.00 -12.08
N THR A 93 4.72 7.01 -11.23
CA THR A 93 4.65 6.40 -9.90
C THR A 93 4.52 7.51 -8.87
N ILE A 94 3.42 7.51 -8.13
CA ILE A 94 3.15 8.52 -7.10
C ILE A 94 4.14 8.34 -5.95
N GLY A 95 4.89 9.38 -5.62
CA GLY A 95 5.76 9.42 -4.45
C GLY A 95 5.09 10.13 -3.27
N THR A 96 5.81 10.34 -2.20
CA THR A 96 5.32 11.06 -1.02
C THR A 96 5.39 12.59 -1.16
N GLU A 97 6.34 13.09 -1.93
CA GLU A 97 6.61 14.52 -2.13
C GLU A 97 6.55 14.94 -3.61
N GLN A 98 6.79 14.01 -4.50
CA GLN A 98 6.76 14.17 -5.96
C GLN A 98 6.65 12.82 -6.63
N SER A 99 6.24 12.79 -7.91
CA SER A 99 6.19 11.56 -8.68
C SER A 99 7.51 11.23 -9.40
N GLU A 100 7.70 9.91 -9.63
CA GLU A 100 8.69 9.39 -10.57
C GLU A 100 8.01 9.18 -11.92
N VAL A 101 8.52 9.80 -12.98
CA VAL A 101 7.96 9.71 -14.34
C VAL A 101 8.95 9.03 -15.25
N ARG A 102 8.49 7.94 -15.92
CA ARG A 102 9.28 7.21 -16.93
C ARG A 102 8.63 7.34 -18.29
N SER A 103 9.42 7.65 -19.28
CA SER A 103 8.97 7.79 -20.69
C SER A 103 7.87 8.84 -20.88
N GLY A 104 7.87 9.88 -20.04
CA GLY A 104 6.96 11.02 -20.07
C GLY A 104 7.69 12.32 -19.77
N GLU A 105 6.99 13.42 -19.94
CA GLU A 105 7.46 14.76 -19.59
C GLU A 105 6.82 15.22 -18.28
N VAL A 106 7.61 15.81 -17.38
CA VAL A 106 7.13 16.37 -16.12
C VAL A 106 7.61 17.79 -15.94
N ARG A 107 6.68 18.70 -15.67
CA ARG A 107 6.93 20.08 -15.30
C ARG A 107 6.52 20.30 -13.85
N ARG A 108 7.45 20.78 -13.00
CA ARG A 108 7.23 21.01 -11.59
C ARG A 108 7.18 22.50 -11.30
N THR A 109 6.24 22.91 -10.47
CA THR A 109 6.13 24.27 -9.94
C THR A 109 5.87 24.20 -8.44
N HIS A 110 6.38 25.18 -7.68
CA HIS A 110 6.03 25.30 -6.27
C HIS A 110 4.73 26.08 -6.14
N ALA A 111 3.75 25.48 -5.47
CA ALA A 111 2.52 26.14 -5.08
C ALA A 111 2.65 26.72 -3.67
N GLN A 112 1.94 27.80 -3.39
CA GLN A 112 1.81 28.26 -2.01
C GLN A 112 0.78 27.34 -1.33
N CYS A 113 1.25 26.44 -0.50
CA CYS A 113 0.36 25.66 0.34
C CYS A 113 0.58 26.01 1.81
N GLY A 114 -0.49 26.43 2.46
CA GLY A 114 -0.51 26.55 3.91
C GLY A 114 -0.45 25.15 4.51
N LYS A 115 0.67 24.78 5.13
CA LYS A 115 0.86 23.46 5.76
C LYS A 115 -0.21 23.07 6.78
N ALA A 116 -1.01 24.04 7.24
CA ALA A 116 -2.09 23.85 8.20
C ALA A 116 -3.42 23.44 7.54
N GLU A 117 -3.72 23.94 6.34
CA GLU A 117 -5.01 23.70 5.68
C GLU A 117 -5.12 22.25 5.14
N TRP A 118 -4.05 21.74 4.56
CA TRP A 118 -4.03 20.38 4.03
C TRP A 118 -4.30 19.31 5.10
N ARG A 119 -3.73 19.50 6.28
CA ARG A 119 -3.89 18.52 7.37
C ARG A 119 -5.27 18.62 8.01
N SER A 120 -5.87 19.79 8.05
CA SER A 120 -7.20 20.00 8.62
C SER A 120 -8.31 19.51 7.69
N GLU A 121 -8.20 19.68 6.38
CA GLU A 121 -9.20 19.16 5.43
C GLU A 121 -9.18 17.64 5.34
N ALA A 122 -8.02 17.01 5.28
CA ALA A 122 -7.91 15.54 5.28
C ALA A 122 -8.49 14.92 6.57
N LEU A 123 -8.30 15.56 7.72
CA LEU A 123 -8.89 15.14 8.99
C LEU A 123 -10.39 15.45 9.09
N ALA A 124 -10.85 16.55 8.49
CA ALA A 124 -12.28 16.91 8.48
C ALA A 124 -13.11 15.98 7.59
N ILE A 125 -12.54 15.47 6.50
CA ILE A 125 -13.19 14.49 5.64
C ILE A 125 -13.23 13.11 6.31
N ALA A 126 -12.17 12.71 7.01
CA ALA A 126 -12.11 11.47 7.76
C ALA A 126 -13.02 11.48 9.02
N GLY A 127 -13.35 12.66 9.56
CA GLY A 127 -14.15 12.83 10.77
C GLY A 127 -15.65 13.06 10.55
N ARG A 128 -16.11 13.18 9.31
CA ARG A 128 -17.55 13.25 9.02
C ARG A 128 -18.19 11.88 9.03
N THR A 129 -18.28 11.27 10.21
CA THR A 129 -19.30 10.27 10.46
C THR A 129 -20.66 10.93 10.20
N TYR A 130 -21.31 10.46 9.18
CA TYR A 130 -22.69 10.82 8.82
C TYR A 130 -23.61 10.55 10.01
N ARG A 131 -23.91 11.59 10.76
CA ARG A 131 -24.93 11.55 11.81
C ARG A 131 -26.29 11.76 11.14
N GLY A 132 -26.77 10.74 10.42
CA GLY A 132 -28.12 10.69 9.90
C GLY A 132 -29.10 10.66 11.07
N GLY A 133 -29.65 11.81 11.39
CA GLY A 133 -30.82 11.89 12.27
C GLY A 133 -32.02 11.32 11.53
N VAL A 134 -32.50 10.18 11.98
CA VAL A 134 -33.83 9.69 11.66
C VAL A 134 -34.82 10.56 12.43
N ARG A 135 -35.72 11.21 11.71
CA ARG A 135 -37.01 11.71 12.23
C ARG A 135 -38.08 10.85 11.68
#